data_6e8698d469af905936716a6f47e05a5d
#
_entry.id   6e8698d469af905936716a6f47e05a5d
#
_cell.length_a   1.000
_cell.length_b   1.000
_cell.length_c   1.000
_cell.angle_alpha   90.00
_cell.angle_beta   90.00
_cell.angle_gamma   90.00
#
_symmetry.space_group_name_H-M   'P 1'
#
loop_
_entity.id
_entity.type
_entity.pdbx_description
1 polymer ?
#
loop_
_entity_poly.entity_id
_entity_poly.type
_entity_poly.pdbx_seq_one_letter_code
_entity_poly.pdbx_strand_id
1 'polypeptide(L)'
;MDLPGMQLAPQGAAKEALDAIPGLPSDLRAFLERHDGGRGKVGTRPLVLWTAQQIAKEAQSQEVSLSTPGLLLFGTDGGAEGYGYLSRLRQRRYGRIPLIAAGAHEFEGLADSLDDLLQALIEGR
;
A
#
# COMPACT_ATOMS: atom_id res chain seq x y z
N MET A 1 11.18 -11.26 0.32
CA MET A 1 10.08 -11.05 1.29
C MET A 1 9.24 -12.31 1.33
N ASP A 2 9.14 -12.92 2.50
CA ASP A 2 8.37 -14.14 2.67
C ASP A 2 7.06 -13.79 3.38
N LEU A 3 5.93 -14.08 2.74
CA LEU A 3 4.61 -13.78 3.26
C LEU A 3 3.76 -15.06 3.26
N PRO A 4 3.99 -15.95 4.23
CA PRO A 4 3.17 -17.15 4.34
C PRO A 4 1.69 -16.74 4.58
N GLY A 5 0.78 -17.39 3.90
CA GLY A 5 -0.63 -17.03 3.94
C GLY A 5 -1.06 -16.07 2.86
N MET A 6 -0.14 -15.51 2.09
CA MET A 6 -0.43 -14.64 0.96
C MET A 6 -0.27 -15.39 -0.36
N GLN A 7 -1.19 -15.13 -1.27
CA GLN A 7 -1.07 -15.56 -2.66
C GLN A 7 -0.65 -14.35 -3.48
N LEU A 8 0.65 -14.27 -3.74
CA LEU A 8 1.21 -13.19 -4.53
C LEU A 8 1.06 -13.50 -6.01
N ALA A 9 0.86 -12.46 -6.81
CA ALA A 9 0.76 -12.64 -8.26
C ALA A 9 2.04 -13.32 -8.78
N PRO A 10 1.93 -14.30 -9.70
CA PRO A 10 3.10 -15.02 -10.20
C PRO A 10 3.98 -14.18 -11.11
N GLN A 11 3.44 -13.11 -11.66
CA GLN A 11 4.17 -12.21 -12.56
C GLN A 11 4.20 -10.81 -11.99
N GLY A 12 5.25 -10.08 -12.32
CA GLY A 12 5.38 -8.69 -11.94
C GLY A 12 4.60 -7.75 -12.84
N ALA A 13 4.46 -6.51 -12.40
CA ALA A 13 3.81 -5.46 -13.17
C ALA A 13 4.68 -5.02 -14.34
N ALA A 14 4.03 -4.61 -15.43
CA ALA A 14 4.72 -4.03 -16.58
C ALA A 14 5.34 -2.69 -16.20
N LYS A 15 6.47 -2.37 -16.83
CA LYS A 15 7.17 -1.11 -16.59
C LYS A 15 6.25 0.10 -16.81
N GLU A 16 5.45 0.06 -17.86
CA GLU A 16 4.52 1.13 -18.20
C GLU A 16 3.51 1.38 -17.08
N ALA A 17 3.01 0.31 -16.47
CA ALA A 17 2.08 0.43 -15.36
C ALA A 17 2.76 1.05 -14.13
N LEU A 18 4.00 0.66 -13.85
CA LEU A 18 4.76 1.21 -12.74
C LEU A 18 5.10 2.68 -12.96
N ASP A 19 5.49 3.03 -14.17
CA ASP A 19 5.85 4.41 -14.52
C ASP A 19 4.63 5.35 -14.46
N ALA A 20 3.43 4.80 -14.53
CA ALA A 20 2.19 5.58 -14.42
C ALA A 20 1.81 5.92 -12.98
N ILE A 21 2.50 5.35 -11.98
CA ILE A 21 2.19 5.60 -10.57
C ILE A 21 3.00 6.80 -10.08
N PRO A 22 2.34 7.92 -9.70
CA PRO A 22 3.07 9.07 -9.19
C PRO A 22 3.64 8.81 -7.80
N GLY A 23 4.90 9.19 -7.60
CA GLY A 23 5.52 9.10 -6.28
C GLY A 23 5.72 7.69 -5.74
N LEU A 24 5.84 6.70 -6.62
CA LEU A 24 6.01 5.30 -6.22
C LEU A 24 7.35 5.11 -5.50
N PRO A 25 7.34 4.64 -4.22
CA PRO A 25 8.58 4.37 -3.51
C PRO A 25 9.35 3.21 -4.13
N SER A 26 10.67 3.24 -4.02
CA SER A 26 11.54 2.26 -4.66
C SER A 26 11.33 0.83 -4.16
N ASP A 27 11.07 0.64 -2.87
CA ASP A 27 10.85 -0.69 -2.31
C ASP A 27 9.49 -1.27 -2.74
N LEU A 28 8.45 -0.43 -2.82
CA LEU A 28 7.16 -0.87 -3.33
C LEU A 28 7.27 -1.18 -4.82
N ARG A 29 8.01 -0.37 -5.58
CA ARG A 29 8.27 -0.66 -7.00
C ARG A 29 8.97 -2.01 -7.16
N ALA A 30 9.98 -2.28 -6.36
CA ALA A 30 10.72 -3.55 -6.42
C ALA A 30 9.79 -4.74 -6.13
N PHE A 31 8.87 -4.60 -5.17
CA PHE A 31 7.87 -5.64 -4.89
C PHE A 31 6.96 -5.87 -6.09
N LEU A 32 6.42 -4.79 -6.67
CA LEU A 32 5.51 -4.89 -7.81
C LEU A 32 6.19 -5.43 -9.07
N GLU A 33 7.48 -5.20 -9.23
CA GLU A 33 8.25 -5.76 -10.33
C GLU A 33 8.32 -7.29 -10.27
N ARG A 34 8.17 -7.87 -9.07
CA ARG A 34 8.14 -9.31 -8.87
C ARG A 34 6.73 -9.87 -8.84
N HIS A 35 5.82 -9.13 -8.21
CA HIS A 35 4.46 -9.58 -7.95
C HIS A 35 3.50 -8.41 -8.15
N ASP A 36 2.68 -8.49 -9.16
CA ASP A 36 1.70 -7.44 -9.46
C ASP A 36 0.49 -7.56 -8.52
N GLY A 37 0.73 -7.32 -7.23
CA GLY A 37 -0.29 -7.44 -6.21
C GLY A 37 -0.38 -8.84 -5.60
N GLY A 38 -1.41 -9.03 -4.80
CA GLY A 38 -1.66 -10.30 -4.14
C GLY A 38 -2.73 -10.17 -3.08
N ARG A 39 -3.13 -11.28 -2.48
CA ARG A 39 -4.12 -11.26 -1.40
C ARG A 39 -3.96 -12.49 -0.51
N GLY A 40 -4.50 -12.38 0.69
CA GLY A 40 -4.42 -13.44 1.67
C GLY A 40 -4.51 -12.88 3.06
N LYS A 41 -3.69 -13.43 3.96
CA LYS A 41 -3.61 -12.96 5.35
C LYS A 41 -2.17 -12.74 5.75
N VAL A 42 -1.95 -11.72 6.57
CA VAL A 42 -0.69 -11.52 7.28
C VAL A 42 -1.00 -11.65 8.77
N GLY A 43 -0.44 -12.66 9.42
CA GLY A 43 -0.88 -13.04 10.75
C GLY A 43 -2.35 -13.47 10.71
N THR A 44 -3.20 -12.79 11.46
CA THR A 44 -4.65 -13.03 11.46
C THR A 44 -5.43 -12.01 10.64
N ARG A 45 -4.74 -11.05 10.02
CA ARG A 45 -5.37 -9.92 9.33
C ARG A 45 -5.44 -10.16 7.83
N PRO A 46 -6.63 -9.98 7.22
CA PRO A 46 -6.72 -10.02 5.76
C PRO A 46 -5.89 -8.89 5.14
N LEU A 47 -5.31 -9.16 3.99
CA LEU A 47 -4.54 -8.17 3.25
C LEU A 47 -4.75 -8.36 1.76
N VAL A 48 -5.08 -7.27 1.08
CA VAL A 48 -5.14 -7.20 -0.38
C VAL A 48 -4.12 -6.17 -0.83
N LEU A 49 -3.12 -6.60 -1.57
CA LEU A 49 -2.17 -5.69 -2.21
C LEU A 49 -2.61 -5.50 -3.65
N TRP A 50 -2.80 -4.25 -4.05
CA TRP A 50 -3.36 -3.92 -5.36
C TRP A 50 -2.33 -4.09 -6.47
N THR A 51 -2.82 -4.32 -7.68
CA THR A 51 -1.97 -4.29 -8.88
C THR A 51 -1.48 -2.87 -9.13
N ALA A 52 -0.40 -2.75 -9.92
CA ALA A 52 0.11 -1.44 -10.30
C ALA A 52 -0.97 -0.59 -11.00
N GLN A 53 -1.78 -1.22 -11.85
CA GLN A 53 -2.86 -0.54 -12.54
C GLN A 53 -3.91 0.01 -11.57
N GLN A 54 -4.28 -0.76 -10.56
CA GLN A 54 -5.21 -0.31 -9.52
C GLN A 54 -4.64 0.82 -8.69
N ILE A 55 -3.36 0.74 -8.33
CA ILE A 55 -2.69 1.79 -7.57
C ILE A 55 -2.71 3.10 -8.35
N ALA A 56 -2.37 3.05 -9.64
CA ALA A 56 -2.39 4.24 -10.50
C ALA A 56 -3.78 4.82 -10.62
N LYS A 57 -4.79 3.97 -10.76
CA LYS A 57 -6.19 4.41 -10.86
C LYS A 57 -6.64 5.11 -9.58
N GLU A 58 -6.32 4.55 -8.42
CA GLU A 58 -6.68 5.16 -7.14
C GLU A 58 -5.92 6.48 -6.91
N ALA A 59 -4.66 6.55 -7.35
CA ALA A 59 -3.87 7.76 -7.23
C ALA A 59 -4.48 8.92 -8.05
N GLN A 60 -5.21 8.60 -9.11
CA GLN A 60 -5.90 9.59 -9.93
C GLN A 60 -7.29 9.93 -9.39
N SER A 61 -7.77 9.21 -8.38
CA SER A 61 -9.04 9.48 -7.73
C SER A 61 -8.95 10.78 -6.96
N GLN A 62 -9.91 11.68 -7.18
CA GLN A 62 -9.90 12.98 -6.52
C GLN A 62 -10.26 12.90 -5.04
N GLU A 63 -10.99 11.88 -4.63
CA GLU A 63 -11.48 11.80 -3.24
C GLU A 63 -10.32 11.70 -2.24
N VAL A 64 -9.43 10.74 -2.43
CA VAL A 64 -8.31 10.52 -1.50
C VAL A 64 -7.24 11.59 -1.66
N SER A 65 -6.91 11.97 -2.90
CA SER A 65 -5.85 12.94 -3.16
C SER A 65 -6.17 14.32 -2.66
N LEU A 66 -7.46 14.71 -2.63
CA LEU A 66 -7.88 16.00 -2.07
C LEU A 66 -7.88 15.99 -0.56
N SER A 67 -8.24 14.85 0.05
CA SER A 67 -8.30 14.72 1.51
C SER A 67 -6.93 14.58 2.15
N THR A 68 -6.03 13.88 1.48
CA THR A 68 -4.69 13.58 2.03
C THR A 68 -3.64 13.71 0.92
N PRO A 69 -3.23 14.95 0.60
CA PRO A 69 -2.20 15.14 -0.42
C PRO A 69 -0.89 14.40 -0.08
N GLY A 70 -0.30 13.76 -1.06
CA GLY A 70 0.94 13.01 -0.89
C GLY A 70 0.74 11.56 -0.47
N LEU A 71 -0.50 11.12 -0.28
CA LEU A 71 -0.79 9.74 0.07
C LEU A 71 -0.91 8.88 -1.19
N LEU A 72 -0.20 7.77 -1.21
CA LEU A 72 -0.31 6.75 -2.25
C LEU A 72 -0.86 5.48 -1.59
N LEU A 73 -2.11 5.13 -1.89
CA LEU A 73 -2.71 3.89 -1.41
C LEU A 73 -2.25 2.73 -2.29
N PHE A 74 -1.93 1.59 -1.68
CA PHE A 74 -1.50 0.40 -2.43
C PHE A 74 -2.15 -0.89 -1.96
N GLY A 75 -3.04 -0.82 -0.99
CA GLY A 75 -3.71 -2.02 -0.49
C GLY A 75 -4.79 -1.71 0.52
N THR A 76 -5.42 -2.77 1.00
CA THR A 76 -6.52 -2.68 1.97
C THR A 76 -6.59 -3.97 2.79
N ASP A 77 -7.28 -3.91 3.93
CA ASP A 77 -7.59 -5.09 4.72
C ASP A 77 -8.88 -5.78 4.25
N GLY A 78 -9.46 -5.31 3.13
CA GLY A 78 -10.73 -5.82 2.62
C GLY A 78 -11.94 -5.20 3.28
N GLY A 79 -11.73 -4.30 4.25
CA GLY A 79 -12.79 -3.60 4.98
C GLY A 79 -12.59 -2.09 4.93
N ALA A 80 -12.58 -1.47 6.11
CA ALA A 80 -12.57 0.00 6.22
C ALA A 80 -11.18 0.62 6.18
N GLU A 81 -10.11 -0.17 6.27
CA GLU A 81 -8.75 0.34 6.34
C GLU A 81 -8.03 0.19 5.00
N GLY A 82 -7.29 1.24 4.62
CA GLY A 82 -6.37 1.20 3.50
C GLY A 82 -4.93 1.26 3.99
N TYR A 83 -4.01 0.76 3.19
CA TYR A 83 -2.57 0.85 3.45
C TYR A 83 -1.94 1.75 2.41
N GLY A 84 -1.08 2.62 2.87
CA GLY A 84 -0.51 3.61 1.98
C GLY A 84 0.86 4.12 2.39
N TYR A 85 1.42 4.94 1.53
CA TYR A 85 2.69 5.63 1.72
C TYR A 85 2.42 7.12 1.66
N LEU A 86 2.74 7.83 2.75
CA LEU A 86 2.52 9.28 2.85
C LEU A 86 3.86 9.99 2.71
N SER A 87 4.13 10.52 1.53
CA SER A 87 5.44 11.05 1.15
C SER A 87 5.85 12.29 1.92
N ARG A 88 4.89 13.06 2.44
CA ARG A 88 5.17 14.30 3.17
C ARG A 88 5.66 14.09 4.60
N LEU A 89 5.57 12.86 5.12
CA LEU A 89 6.13 12.54 6.43
C LEU A 89 7.63 12.31 6.32
N ARG A 90 8.35 12.57 7.41
CA ARG A 90 9.80 12.30 7.48
C ARG A 90 10.09 10.89 7.94
N GLN A 91 9.20 10.32 8.78
CA GLN A 91 9.36 8.99 9.36
C GLN A 91 8.03 8.27 9.31
N ARG A 92 8.09 6.95 9.33
CA ARG A 92 6.90 6.09 9.34
C ARG A 92 5.95 6.44 8.21
N ARG A 93 6.51 6.53 7.00
CA ARG A 93 5.74 6.91 5.81
C ARG A 93 4.77 5.83 5.35
N TYR A 94 5.02 4.57 5.73
CA TYR A 94 4.11 3.47 5.46
C TYR A 94 3.16 3.29 6.63
N GLY A 95 1.88 3.17 6.36
CA GLY A 95 0.90 3.03 7.41
C GLY A 95 -0.50 2.75 6.89
N ARG A 96 -1.48 3.02 7.73
CA ARG A 96 -2.89 2.79 7.40
C ARG A 96 -3.72 4.04 7.62
N ILE A 97 -4.86 4.05 6.94
CA ILE A 97 -5.80 5.17 7.02
C ILE A 97 -7.22 4.62 6.80
N PRO A 98 -8.22 5.13 7.52
CA PRO A 98 -9.60 4.78 7.21
C PRO A 98 -9.96 5.23 5.81
N LEU A 99 -10.64 4.36 5.05
CA LEU A 99 -10.99 4.68 3.66
C LEU A 99 -12.15 5.63 3.54
N ILE A 100 -12.95 5.81 4.61
CA ILE A 100 -14.13 6.67 4.61
C ILE A 100 -13.82 7.93 5.41
N ALA A 101 -14.07 9.09 4.82
CA ALA A 101 -13.94 10.41 5.47
C ALA A 101 -12.53 10.64 6.05
N ALA A 102 -11.51 10.08 5.42
CA ALA A 102 -10.15 10.18 5.91
C ALA A 102 -9.53 11.53 5.63
N GLY A 103 -8.94 12.13 6.68
CA GLY A 103 -8.06 13.28 6.54
C GLY A 103 -6.63 12.88 6.88
N ALA A 104 -5.69 13.78 6.60
CA ALA A 104 -4.27 13.50 6.84
C ALA A 104 -3.97 13.13 8.29
N HIS A 105 -4.71 13.69 9.24
CA HIS A 105 -4.53 13.42 10.65
C HIS A 105 -4.96 12.02 11.08
N GLU A 106 -5.69 11.32 10.22
CA GLU A 106 -6.13 9.96 10.50
C GLU A 106 -5.14 8.90 9.99
N PHE A 107 -4.11 9.32 9.26
CA PHE A 107 -3.07 8.41 8.82
C PHE A 107 -2.21 7.99 10.01
N GLU A 108 -2.15 6.69 10.25
CA GLU A 108 -1.30 6.11 11.28
C GLU A 108 -0.04 5.55 10.65
N GLY A 109 1.07 6.26 10.82
CA GLY A 109 2.37 5.79 10.34
C GLY A 109 2.87 4.63 11.19
N LEU A 110 3.22 3.53 10.54
CA LEU A 110 3.61 2.30 11.22
C LEU A 110 5.06 1.91 10.96
N ALA A 111 5.62 2.26 9.80
CA ALA A 111 6.93 1.75 9.41
C ALA A 111 7.60 2.66 8.40
N ASP A 112 8.93 2.50 8.28
CA ASP A 112 9.75 3.26 7.35
C ASP A 112 9.98 2.54 6.02
N SER A 113 9.62 1.27 5.95
CA SER A 113 9.76 0.47 4.73
C SER A 113 8.57 -0.43 4.55
N LEU A 114 8.39 -0.94 3.32
CA LEU A 114 7.33 -1.90 3.03
C LEU A 114 7.51 -3.19 3.83
N ASP A 115 8.75 -3.70 3.92
CA ASP A 115 9.04 -4.90 4.69
C ASP A 115 8.66 -4.73 6.15
N ASP A 116 9.02 -3.60 6.75
CA ASP A 116 8.70 -3.31 8.14
C ASP A 116 7.21 -3.12 8.36
N LEU A 117 6.50 -2.55 7.38
CA LEU A 117 5.05 -2.45 7.46
C LEU A 117 4.42 -3.85 7.50
N LEU A 118 4.83 -4.72 6.61
CA LEU A 118 4.28 -6.08 6.55
C LEU A 118 4.61 -6.86 7.82
N GLN A 119 5.82 -6.68 8.36
CA GLN A 119 6.19 -7.28 9.63
C GLN A 119 5.33 -6.76 10.78
N ALA A 120 5.05 -5.47 10.81
CA ALA A 120 4.17 -4.87 11.82
C ALA A 120 2.77 -5.46 11.76
N LEU A 121 2.24 -5.67 10.55
CA LEU A 121 0.92 -6.29 10.37
C LEU A 121 0.91 -7.74 10.81
N ILE A 122 1.99 -8.50 10.55
CA ILE A 122 2.13 -9.87 11.03
C ILE A 122 2.10 -9.90 12.56
N GLU A 123 2.70 -8.92 13.20
CA GLU A 123 2.73 -8.79 14.67
C GLU A 123 1.41 -8.28 15.26
N GLY A 124 0.43 -7.97 14.43
CA GLY A 124 -0.89 -7.53 14.89
C GLY A 124 -1.06 -6.03 15.09
N ARG A 125 -0.17 -5.25 14.54
CA ARG A 125 -0.24 -3.79 14.65
C ARG A 125 -1.25 -3.15 13.71
#